data_cf700bd8287b0aa376202baa8c56a157
#
_entry.id   cf700bd8287b0aa376202baa8c56a157
#
_cell.length_a   1.000
_cell.length_b   1.000
_cell.length_c   1.000
_cell.angle_alpha   90.00
_cell.angle_beta   90.00
_cell.angle_gamma   90.00
#
_symmetry.space_group_name_H-M   'P 1'
#
loop_
_entity.id
_entity.type
_entity.pdbx_description
1 polymer ?
#
loop_
_entity_poly.entity_id
_entity_poly.type
_entity_poly.pdbx_seq_one_letter_code
_entity_poly.pdbx_strand_id
1 'polypeptide(L)'
;MTSDEFNRLARLAPNLKRRALVYDLIRAFFRERDFLEVETPIRAPAIAPEPNIVPFESEEWFLAASPELHMKRLLAAGYPKLFQFSHCFRKGERGLWHNPEFIMLEWYRKGAGYLTIIADMEQMVSAIARGLGLNGAITYRGRDIDLTPPWPRITVKDAYLKAAGWDPTTDYDPARFDIDFIAKVLPSFPFDRPTVLLDYPSPAASLARLKPENKRVAERAEAFIGGLELANAYSELTDAREQAARFRE
;
A
#
# COMPACT_ATOMS: atom_id res chain seq x y z
N MET A 1 -31.52 -14.32 12.11
CA MET A 1 -31.01 -12.94 12.09
C MET A 1 -31.79 -12.11 13.09
N THR A 2 -31.12 -11.46 14.03
CA THR A 2 -31.77 -10.58 15.01
C THR A 2 -32.23 -9.26 14.38
N SER A 3 -33.19 -8.57 14.98
CA SER A 3 -33.64 -7.25 14.52
C SER A 3 -32.48 -6.24 14.46
N ASP A 4 -31.56 -6.29 15.42
CA ASP A 4 -30.38 -5.41 15.47
C ASP A 4 -29.41 -5.69 14.35
N GLU A 5 -29.20 -6.96 14.02
CA GLU A 5 -28.36 -7.36 12.89
C GLU A 5 -28.96 -6.91 11.56
N PHE A 6 -30.26 -7.08 11.37
CA PHE A 6 -30.96 -6.58 10.18
C PHE A 6 -30.79 -5.06 10.04
N ASN A 7 -31.03 -4.30 11.10
CA ASN A 7 -30.91 -2.84 11.10
C ASN A 7 -29.47 -2.40 10.83
N ARG A 8 -28.48 -3.12 11.39
CA ARG A 8 -27.06 -2.86 11.12
C ARG A 8 -26.73 -3.07 9.64
N LEU A 9 -27.15 -4.17 9.06
CA LEU A 9 -26.90 -4.48 7.64
C LEU A 9 -27.61 -3.49 6.72
N ALA A 10 -28.84 -3.11 7.02
CA ALA A 10 -29.59 -2.11 6.25
C ALA A 10 -28.87 -0.75 6.22
N ARG A 11 -28.27 -0.32 7.33
CA ARG A 11 -27.48 0.92 7.39
C ARG A 11 -26.20 0.89 6.54
N LEU A 12 -25.69 -0.29 6.17
CA LEU A 12 -24.54 -0.43 5.30
C LEU A 12 -24.85 -0.20 3.82
N ALA A 13 -26.13 -0.25 3.40
CA ALA A 13 -26.51 -0.19 1.99
C ALA A 13 -25.90 1.01 1.21
N PRO A 14 -25.88 2.26 1.74
CA PRO A 14 -25.22 3.37 1.05
C PRO A 14 -23.71 3.15 0.86
N ASN A 15 -23.04 2.60 1.87
CA ASN A 15 -21.59 2.33 1.81
C ASN A 15 -21.25 1.18 0.85
N LEU A 16 -22.09 0.13 0.80
CA LEU A 16 -21.93 -0.96 -0.15
C LEU A 16 -22.08 -0.47 -1.59
N LYS A 17 -23.08 0.37 -1.88
CA LYS A 17 -23.25 0.98 -3.20
C LYS A 17 -22.06 1.87 -3.56
N ARG A 18 -21.57 2.70 -2.63
CA ARG A 18 -20.40 3.55 -2.85
C ARG A 18 -19.14 2.72 -3.08
N ARG A 19 -18.96 1.64 -2.32
CA ARG A 19 -17.84 0.70 -2.52
C ARG A 19 -17.88 0.05 -3.91
N ALA A 20 -19.05 -0.40 -4.38
CA ALA A 20 -19.21 -0.97 -5.71
C ALA A 20 -18.82 0.06 -6.79
N LEU A 21 -19.30 1.30 -6.68
CA LEU A 21 -18.94 2.38 -7.60
C LEU A 21 -17.42 2.67 -7.57
N VAL A 22 -16.77 2.67 -6.41
CA VAL A 22 -15.31 2.83 -6.30
C VAL A 22 -14.58 1.73 -7.08
N TYR A 23 -15.01 0.47 -6.98
CA TYR A 23 -14.41 -0.63 -7.74
C TYR A 23 -14.56 -0.42 -9.27
N ASP A 24 -15.73 0.02 -9.72
CA ASP A 24 -15.95 0.29 -11.14
C ASP A 24 -15.07 1.45 -11.64
N LEU A 25 -14.91 2.51 -10.85
CA LEU A 25 -14.06 3.65 -11.16
C LEU A 25 -12.56 3.25 -11.22
N ILE A 26 -12.11 2.40 -10.31
CA ILE A 26 -10.74 1.87 -10.33
C ILE A 26 -10.52 0.99 -11.58
N ARG A 27 -11.46 0.11 -11.92
CA ARG A 27 -11.39 -0.69 -13.13
C ARG A 27 -11.34 0.16 -14.40
N ALA A 28 -12.18 1.20 -14.47
CA ALA A 28 -12.16 2.15 -15.58
C ALA A 28 -10.80 2.85 -15.68
N PHE A 29 -10.27 3.36 -14.57
CA PHE A 29 -8.97 4.02 -14.51
C PHE A 29 -7.83 3.14 -15.07
N PHE A 30 -7.78 1.88 -14.68
CA PHE A 30 -6.72 0.96 -15.12
C PHE A 30 -6.92 0.51 -16.57
N ARG A 31 -8.16 0.22 -17.00
CA ARG A 31 -8.47 -0.18 -18.38
C ARG A 31 -8.14 0.92 -19.40
N GLU A 32 -8.43 2.17 -19.08
CA GLU A 32 -8.06 3.33 -19.91
C GLU A 32 -6.55 3.52 -20.08
N ARG A 33 -5.74 2.83 -19.26
CA ARG A 33 -4.27 2.86 -19.28
C ARG A 33 -3.64 1.55 -19.71
N ASP A 34 -4.43 0.67 -20.34
CA ASP A 34 -4.03 -0.65 -20.86
C ASP A 34 -3.50 -1.60 -19.78
N PHE A 35 -4.03 -1.54 -18.56
CA PHE A 35 -3.77 -2.55 -17.56
C PHE A 35 -4.72 -3.74 -17.73
N LEU A 36 -4.17 -4.94 -17.65
CA LEU A 36 -4.93 -6.18 -17.60
C LEU A 36 -5.36 -6.47 -16.16
N GLU A 37 -6.66 -6.63 -15.93
CA GLU A 37 -7.16 -7.18 -14.66
C GLU A 37 -6.87 -8.68 -14.63
N VAL A 38 -6.22 -9.14 -13.56
CA VAL A 38 -5.89 -10.56 -13.38
C VAL A 38 -6.44 -11.06 -12.06
N GLU A 39 -6.53 -12.39 -11.95
CA GLU A 39 -6.85 -13.10 -10.72
C GLU A 39 -5.81 -14.19 -10.51
N THR A 40 -5.18 -14.18 -9.34
CA THR A 40 -4.15 -15.14 -8.96
C THR A 40 -4.64 -16.06 -7.84
N PRO A 41 -4.03 -17.24 -7.66
CA PRO A 41 -4.43 -18.16 -6.59
C PRO A 41 -4.37 -17.50 -5.21
N ILE A 42 -5.41 -17.72 -4.42
CA ILE A 42 -5.49 -17.29 -3.01
C ILE A 42 -4.73 -18.26 -2.10
N ARG A 43 -4.62 -19.52 -2.50
CA ARG A 43 -3.89 -20.58 -1.80
C ARG A 43 -2.55 -20.81 -2.47
N ALA A 44 -1.46 -20.71 -1.72
CA ALA A 44 -0.11 -20.82 -2.24
C ALA A 44 0.77 -21.73 -1.36
N PRO A 45 1.70 -22.49 -1.96
CA PRO A 45 2.64 -23.34 -1.21
C PRO A 45 3.66 -22.53 -0.40
N ALA A 46 3.84 -21.26 -0.72
CA ALA A 46 4.72 -20.33 -0.01
C ALA A 46 4.13 -18.92 -0.10
N ILE A 47 4.45 -18.11 0.90
CA ILE A 47 4.13 -16.68 0.96
C ILE A 47 5.41 -15.84 0.84
N ALA A 48 5.26 -14.54 0.57
CA ALA A 48 6.39 -13.62 0.67
C ALA A 48 6.91 -13.62 2.13
N PRO A 49 8.24 -13.75 2.34
CA PRO A 49 8.81 -13.73 3.67
C PRO A 49 8.85 -12.28 4.19
N GLU A 50 7.81 -11.88 4.88
CA GLU A 50 7.72 -10.60 5.58
C GLU A 50 7.69 -10.89 7.09
N PRO A 51 8.69 -10.40 7.86
CA PRO A 51 8.87 -10.79 9.26
C PRO A 51 7.66 -10.54 10.16
N ASN A 52 6.87 -9.51 9.82
CA ASN A 52 5.73 -9.06 10.64
C ASN A 52 4.38 -9.63 10.16
N ILE A 53 4.35 -10.43 9.10
CA ILE A 53 3.12 -11.00 8.55
C ILE A 53 3.03 -12.48 8.91
N VAL A 54 2.06 -12.81 9.76
CA VAL A 54 1.77 -14.20 10.11
C VAL A 54 0.70 -14.74 9.16
N PRO A 55 0.98 -15.81 8.39
CA PRO A 55 0.03 -16.39 7.45
C PRO A 55 -1.04 -17.21 8.16
N PHE A 56 -2.19 -17.38 7.49
CA PHE A 56 -3.13 -18.45 7.80
C PHE A 56 -2.73 -19.73 7.06
N GLU A 57 -2.61 -20.82 7.78
CA GLU A 57 -2.42 -22.16 7.21
C GLU A 57 -3.74 -22.67 6.59
N SER A 58 -3.63 -23.37 5.48
CA SER A 58 -4.72 -24.03 4.79
C SER A 58 -4.23 -25.39 4.32
N GLU A 59 -4.38 -26.41 5.17
CA GLU A 59 -3.75 -27.74 5.05
C GLU A 59 -2.20 -27.59 5.02
N GLU A 60 -1.54 -28.08 3.97
CA GLU A 60 -0.08 -27.96 3.77
C GLU A 60 0.34 -26.65 3.07
N TRP A 61 -0.59 -25.75 2.80
CA TRP A 61 -0.40 -24.50 2.09
C TRP A 61 -0.80 -23.31 2.98
N PHE A 62 -0.72 -22.11 2.41
CA PHE A 62 -1.06 -20.86 3.11
C PHE A 62 -2.10 -20.06 2.32
N LEU A 63 -2.91 -19.28 3.03
CA LEU A 63 -3.72 -18.25 2.41
C LEU A 63 -2.83 -17.02 2.13
N ALA A 64 -2.98 -16.45 0.94
CA ALA A 64 -2.15 -15.34 0.47
C ALA A 64 -2.30 -14.08 1.33
N ALA A 65 -1.19 -13.55 1.82
CA ALA A 65 -1.13 -12.25 2.51
C ALA A 65 -1.09 -11.07 1.53
N SER A 66 -0.72 -11.34 0.26
CA SER A 66 -0.67 -10.44 -0.90
C SER A 66 -0.62 -11.29 -2.18
N PRO A 67 -1.11 -10.82 -3.32
CA PRO A 67 -0.97 -11.49 -4.61
C PRO A 67 0.42 -11.30 -5.25
N GLU A 68 1.31 -10.54 -4.63
CA GLU A 68 2.60 -10.05 -5.16
C GLU A 68 3.41 -11.11 -5.90
N LEU A 69 3.71 -12.24 -5.24
CA LEU A 69 4.58 -13.27 -5.82
C LEU A 69 4.00 -13.87 -7.11
N HIS A 70 2.68 -14.03 -7.17
CA HIS A 70 2.01 -14.55 -8.36
C HIS A 70 1.92 -13.49 -9.47
N MET A 71 1.62 -12.24 -9.15
CA MET A 71 1.57 -11.15 -10.12
C MET A 71 2.96 -10.88 -10.71
N LYS A 72 4.03 -10.94 -9.91
CA LYS A 72 5.41 -10.82 -10.39
C LYS A 72 5.81 -11.93 -11.36
N ARG A 73 5.28 -13.15 -11.22
CA ARG A 73 5.48 -14.23 -12.19
C ARG A 73 4.82 -13.91 -13.54
N LEU A 74 3.66 -13.26 -13.53
CA LEU A 74 3.01 -12.80 -14.78
C LEU A 74 3.83 -11.69 -15.44
N LEU A 75 4.38 -10.73 -14.67
CA LEU A 75 5.31 -9.72 -15.20
C LEU A 75 6.54 -10.35 -15.85
N ALA A 76 7.13 -11.36 -15.21
CA ALA A 76 8.26 -12.10 -15.75
C ALA A 76 7.90 -12.87 -17.04
N ALA A 77 6.66 -13.36 -17.15
CA ALA A 77 6.12 -14.01 -18.35
C ALA A 77 5.80 -13.03 -19.49
N GLY A 78 5.95 -11.71 -19.27
CA GLY A 78 5.86 -10.72 -20.34
C GLY A 78 4.64 -9.79 -20.28
N TYR A 79 3.76 -9.93 -19.31
CA TYR A 79 2.61 -9.03 -19.15
C TYR A 79 3.08 -7.66 -18.62
N PRO A 80 2.92 -6.55 -19.38
CA PRO A 80 3.63 -5.30 -19.02
C PRO A 80 2.93 -4.46 -17.96
N LYS A 81 1.60 -4.59 -17.82
CA LYS A 81 0.77 -3.82 -16.89
C LYS A 81 -0.34 -4.69 -16.37
N LEU A 82 -0.40 -4.87 -15.06
CA LEU A 82 -1.36 -5.73 -14.37
C LEU A 82 -1.98 -5.01 -13.19
N PHE A 83 -3.23 -5.31 -12.89
CA PHE A 83 -3.84 -4.99 -11.60
C PHE A 83 -4.76 -6.10 -11.13
N GLN A 84 -5.00 -6.17 -9.83
CA GLN A 84 -5.87 -7.15 -9.20
C GLN A 84 -6.51 -6.59 -7.94
N PHE A 85 -7.79 -6.93 -7.72
CA PHE A 85 -8.39 -6.95 -6.39
C PHE A 85 -8.25 -8.35 -5.82
N SER A 86 -7.48 -8.52 -4.76
CA SER A 86 -7.22 -9.81 -4.14
C SER A 86 -7.78 -9.91 -2.74
N HIS A 87 -8.42 -11.02 -2.40
CA HIS A 87 -8.62 -11.38 -1.01
C HIS A 87 -7.27 -11.71 -0.39
N CYS A 88 -6.94 -11.03 0.69
CA CYS A 88 -5.70 -11.21 1.44
C CYS A 88 -6.00 -11.54 2.89
N PHE A 89 -5.11 -12.32 3.51
CA PHE A 89 -5.30 -12.90 4.83
C PHE A 89 -4.05 -12.72 5.68
N ARG A 90 -4.18 -12.04 6.84
CA ARG A 90 -3.08 -11.82 7.77
C ARG A 90 -3.53 -12.18 9.17
N LYS A 91 -2.97 -13.25 9.73
CA LYS A 91 -3.34 -13.79 11.03
C LYS A 91 -2.93 -12.83 12.14
N GLY A 92 -3.85 -12.60 13.07
CA GLY A 92 -3.60 -11.72 14.21
C GLY A 92 -3.84 -10.23 13.95
N GLU A 93 -3.94 -9.78 12.72
CA GLU A 93 -4.27 -8.39 12.41
C GLU A 93 -5.75 -8.10 12.69
N ARG A 94 -6.03 -7.75 13.95
CA ARG A 94 -7.35 -7.34 14.44
C ARG A 94 -7.25 -6.01 15.15
N GLY A 95 -7.99 -5.02 14.67
CA GLY A 95 -7.97 -3.70 15.27
C GLY A 95 -9.05 -2.80 14.69
N LEU A 96 -8.99 -1.53 15.07
CA LEU A 96 -9.94 -0.53 14.57
C LEU A 96 -9.87 -0.37 13.03
N TRP A 97 -8.68 -0.57 12.46
CA TRP A 97 -8.37 -0.35 11.03
C TRP A 97 -7.97 -1.63 10.30
N HIS A 98 -7.78 -2.74 11.00
CA HIS A 98 -7.30 -3.99 10.44
C HIS A 98 -8.31 -5.11 10.64
N ASN A 99 -8.51 -5.89 9.59
CA ASN A 99 -9.23 -7.15 9.62
C ASN A 99 -8.31 -8.25 9.13
N PRO A 100 -8.39 -9.47 9.69
CA PRO A 100 -7.56 -10.60 9.26
C PRO A 100 -7.86 -11.07 7.83
N GLU A 101 -9.01 -10.69 7.28
CA GLU A 101 -9.38 -10.84 5.87
C GLU A 101 -9.77 -9.48 5.32
N PHE A 102 -9.18 -9.08 4.18
CA PHE A 102 -9.43 -7.81 3.52
C PHE A 102 -9.21 -7.90 2.01
N ILE A 103 -9.63 -6.87 1.29
CA ILE A 103 -9.36 -6.77 -0.15
C ILE A 103 -8.20 -5.80 -0.36
N MET A 104 -7.16 -6.29 -1.02
CA MET A 104 -6.02 -5.49 -1.48
C MET A 104 -6.17 -5.18 -2.96
N LEU A 105 -5.98 -3.91 -3.33
CA LEU A 105 -5.75 -3.50 -4.71
C LEU A 105 -4.25 -3.45 -4.94
N GLU A 106 -3.76 -4.22 -5.91
CA GLU A 106 -2.35 -4.26 -6.27
C GLU A 106 -2.18 -4.08 -7.77
N TRP A 107 -1.18 -3.33 -8.19
CA TRP A 107 -0.90 -3.11 -9.61
C TRP A 107 0.59 -2.96 -9.89
N TYR A 108 0.99 -3.33 -11.10
CA TYR A 108 2.37 -3.32 -11.56
C TYR A 108 2.50 -2.75 -12.97
N ARG A 109 3.61 -2.03 -13.20
CA ARG A 109 4.01 -1.52 -14.52
C ARG A 109 5.46 -1.87 -14.79
N LYS A 110 5.73 -2.67 -15.82
CA LYS A 110 7.09 -2.98 -16.27
C LYS A 110 7.81 -1.71 -16.72
N GLY A 111 9.07 -1.53 -16.29
CA GLY A 111 9.89 -0.38 -16.65
C GLY A 111 9.55 0.93 -15.92
N ALA A 112 8.65 0.91 -14.94
CA ALA A 112 8.34 2.04 -14.09
C ALA A 112 9.04 1.92 -12.72
N GLY A 113 9.35 3.06 -12.12
CA GLY A 113 9.81 3.14 -10.73
C GLY A 113 8.72 3.63 -9.79
N TYR A 114 8.99 3.62 -8.49
CA TYR A 114 8.08 3.97 -7.41
C TYR A 114 7.41 5.35 -7.58
N LEU A 115 8.11 6.35 -8.12
CA LEU A 115 7.52 7.68 -8.35
C LEU A 115 6.43 7.66 -9.43
N THR A 116 6.53 6.78 -10.42
CA THR A 116 5.48 6.58 -11.42
C THR A 116 4.25 5.92 -10.80
N ILE A 117 4.46 4.94 -9.89
CA ILE A 117 3.37 4.27 -9.16
C ILE A 117 2.65 5.26 -8.25
N ILE A 118 3.39 6.15 -7.58
CA ILE A 118 2.79 7.25 -6.79
C ILE A 118 1.95 8.18 -7.67
N ALA A 119 2.43 8.54 -8.87
CA ALA A 119 1.66 9.36 -9.80
C ALA A 119 0.40 8.64 -10.31
N ASP A 120 0.46 7.33 -10.56
CA ASP A 120 -0.72 6.52 -10.89
C ASP A 120 -1.74 6.56 -9.73
N MET A 121 -1.29 6.42 -8.48
CA MET A 121 -2.15 6.49 -7.30
C MET A 121 -2.80 7.87 -7.14
N GLU A 122 -2.04 8.95 -7.24
CA GLU A 122 -2.56 10.33 -7.17
C GLU A 122 -3.67 10.55 -8.22
N GLN A 123 -3.45 10.09 -9.46
CA GLN A 123 -4.41 10.20 -10.54
C GLN A 123 -5.64 9.31 -10.31
N MET A 124 -5.44 8.09 -9.81
CA MET A 124 -6.53 7.16 -9.49
C MET A 124 -7.43 7.73 -8.39
N VAL A 125 -6.87 8.23 -7.30
CA VAL A 125 -7.64 8.85 -6.21
C VAL A 125 -8.42 10.06 -6.73
N SER A 126 -7.80 10.90 -7.57
CA SER A 126 -8.48 12.03 -8.21
C SER A 126 -9.62 11.59 -9.14
N ALA A 127 -9.44 10.50 -9.90
CA ALA A 127 -10.49 9.95 -10.74
C ALA A 127 -11.66 9.40 -9.92
N ILE A 128 -11.38 8.70 -8.83
CA ILE A 128 -12.39 8.22 -7.88
C ILE A 128 -13.16 9.39 -7.28
N ALA A 129 -12.47 10.42 -6.80
CA ALA A 129 -13.10 11.60 -6.21
C ALA A 129 -14.06 12.27 -7.20
N ARG A 130 -13.65 12.47 -8.45
CA ARG A 130 -14.52 13.02 -9.50
C ARG A 130 -15.73 12.10 -9.79
N GLY A 131 -15.50 10.79 -9.90
CA GLY A 131 -16.56 9.81 -10.17
C GLY A 131 -17.59 9.70 -9.04
N LEU A 132 -17.20 10.05 -7.82
CA LEU A 132 -18.08 10.15 -6.66
C LEU A 132 -18.77 11.52 -6.53
N GLY A 133 -18.54 12.45 -7.46
CA GLY A 133 -19.08 13.81 -7.40
C GLY A 133 -18.41 14.70 -6.35
N LEU A 134 -17.19 14.35 -5.91
CA LEU A 134 -16.42 15.14 -4.96
C LEU A 134 -15.54 16.16 -5.73
N ASN A 135 -15.48 17.38 -5.24
CA ASN A 135 -14.74 18.49 -5.87
C ASN A 135 -13.26 18.53 -5.44
N GLY A 136 -12.57 17.39 -5.51
CA GLY A 136 -11.17 17.28 -5.15
C GLY A 136 -10.88 17.23 -3.64
N ALA A 137 -11.92 17.24 -2.80
CA ALA A 137 -11.79 17.13 -1.36
C ALA A 137 -12.72 16.07 -0.77
N ILE A 138 -12.33 15.51 0.36
CA ILE A 138 -13.17 14.61 1.18
C ILE A 138 -13.27 15.14 2.61
N THR A 139 -14.40 14.87 3.26
CA THR A 139 -14.53 15.10 4.71
C THR A 139 -14.26 13.80 5.45
N TYR A 140 -13.26 13.76 6.30
CA TYR A 140 -12.91 12.63 7.16
C TYR A 140 -12.79 13.07 8.61
N ARG A 141 -13.54 12.43 9.53
CA ARG A 141 -13.59 12.79 10.95
C ARG A 141 -13.93 14.26 11.19
N GLY A 142 -14.84 14.84 10.38
CA GLY A 142 -15.28 16.23 10.49
C GLY A 142 -14.25 17.27 10.01
N ARG A 143 -13.19 16.84 9.34
CA ARG A 143 -12.18 17.73 8.76
C ARG A 143 -12.06 17.49 7.26
N ASP A 144 -11.92 18.56 6.50
CA ASP A 144 -11.75 18.47 5.06
C ASP A 144 -10.29 18.17 4.71
N ILE A 145 -10.11 17.33 3.70
CA ILE A 145 -8.82 16.91 3.15
C ILE A 145 -8.81 17.21 1.66
N ASP A 146 -7.91 18.08 1.22
CA ASP A 146 -7.68 18.37 -0.20
C ASP A 146 -6.88 17.23 -0.84
N LEU A 147 -7.48 16.55 -1.81
CA LEU A 147 -6.88 15.43 -2.53
C LEU A 147 -6.17 15.86 -3.83
N THR A 148 -6.10 17.16 -4.11
CA THR A 148 -5.53 17.68 -5.36
C THR A 148 -4.05 17.35 -5.49
N PRO A 149 -3.61 16.64 -6.56
CA PRO A 149 -2.21 16.38 -6.81
C PRO A 149 -1.49 17.65 -7.36
N PRO A 150 -0.13 17.70 -7.27
CA PRO A 150 0.74 16.67 -6.69
C PRO A 150 0.72 16.70 -5.15
N TRP A 151 0.71 15.52 -4.53
CA TRP A 151 0.75 15.42 -3.08
C TRP A 151 2.14 15.79 -2.54
N PRO A 152 2.24 16.48 -1.39
CA PRO A 152 3.50 16.76 -0.73
C PRO A 152 4.33 15.51 -0.50
N ARG A 153 5.63 15.61 -0.80
CA ARG A 153 6.60 14.52 -0.67
C ARG A 153 7.66 14.90 0.36
N ILE A 154 7.98 13.99 1.25
CA ILE A 154 9.04 14.13 2.24
C ILE A 154 9.84 12.83 2.31
N THR A 155 11.17 12.89 2.43
CA THR A 155 11.97 11.68 2.63
C THR A 155 11.83 11.17 4.07
N VAL A 156 12.01 9.87 4.28
CA VAL A 156 12.06 9.28 5.63
C VAL A 156 13.10 10.01 6.48
N LYS A 157 14.29 10.25 5.91
CA LYS A 157 15.35 11.02 6.58
C LYS A 157 14.85 12.38 7.09
N ASP A 158 14.27 13.19 6.22
CA ASP A 158 13.85 14.57 6.59
C ASP A 158 12.68 14.55 7.58
N ALA A 159 11.74 13.61 7.42
CA ALA A 159 10.62 13.43 8.33
C ALA A 159 11.10 13.06 9.75
N TYR A 160 12.03 12.12 9.86
CA TYR A 160 12.59 11.69 11.15
C TYR A 160 13.51 12.76 11.77
N LEU A 161 14.36 13.40 10.99
CA LEU A 161 15.17 14.53 11.50
C LEU A 161 14.28 15.63 12.09
N LYS A 162 13.21 15.98 11.38
CA LYS A 162 12.28 17.04 11.80
C LYS A 162 11.46 16.66 13.03
N ALA A 163 10.91 15.43 13.07
CA ALA A 163 9.96 15.03 14.09
C ALA A 163 10.58 14.27 15.27
N ALA A 164 11.67 13.54 15.05
CA ALA A 164 12.29 12.64 16.02
C ALA A 164 13.76 12.98 16.34
N GLY A 165 14.41 13.86 15.56
CA GLY A 165 15.75 14.37 15.84
C GLY A 165 16.89 13.41 15.47
N TRP A 166 16.66 12.39 14.61
CA TRP A 166 17.69 11.46 14.17
C TRP A 166 17.47 10.98 12.72
N ASP A 167 18.52 10.44 12.09
CA ASP A 167 18.52 9.98 10.71
C ASP A 167 18.56 8.45 10.64
N PRO A 168 17.43 7.78 10.33
CA PRO A 168 17.37 6.32 10.27
C PRO A 168 18.12 5.73 9.06
N THR A 169 18.56 6.53 8.10
CA THR A 169 19.35 6.04 6.97
C THR A 169 20.83 5.82 7.33
N THR A 170 21.27 6.33 8.47
CA THR A 170 22.65 6.23 8.97
C THR A 170 22.78 5.38 10.22
N ASP A 171 21.78 5.36 11.08
CA ASP A 171 21.77 4.66 12.36
C ASP A 171 20.41 4.00 12.55
N TYR A 172 20.20 2.86 11.87
CA TYR A 172 18.90 2.19 11.86
C TYR A 172 18.71 1.26 13.07
N ASP A 173 17.70 1.57 13.86
CA ASP A 173 17.17 0.73 14.93
C ASP A 173 15.70 0.44 14.61
N PRO A 174 15.31 -0.81 14.31
CA PRO A 174 13.94 -1.13 13.90
C PRO A 174 12.89 -0.80 14.97
N ALA A 175 13.16 -1.08 16.24
CA ALA A 175 12.20 -0.81 17.31
C ALA A 175 11.99 0.70 17.52
N ARG A 176 13.08 1.47 17.50
CA ARG A 176 13.02 2.93 17.58
C ARG A 176 12.34 3.52 16.34
N PHE A 177 12.60 2.96 15.17
CA PHE A 177 11.98 3.40 13.91
C PHE A 177 10.46 3.29 14.02
N ASP A 178 9.92 2.13 14.36
CA ASP A 178 8.48 1.91 14.44
C ASP A 178 7.82 2.77 15.54
N ILE A 179 8.44 2.85 16.73
CA ILE A 179 7.92 3.66 17.84
C ILE A 179 7.90 5.15 17.47
N ASP A 180 8.99 5.68 16.95
CA ASP A 180 9.09 7.10 16.59
C ASP A 180 8.21 7.44 15.37
N PHE A 181 8.01 6.48 14.44
CA PHE A 181 7.07 6.65 13.35
C PHE A 181 5.65 6.93 13.88
N ILE A 182 5.13 6.06 14.72
CA ILE A 182 3.76 6.15 15.24
C ILE A 182 3.61 7.34 16.19
N ALA A 183 4.61 7.55 17.08
CA ALA A 183 4.50 8.54 18.14
C ALA A 183 4.83 9.99 17.71
N LYS A 184 5.66 10.18 16.68
CA LYS A 184 6.22 11.48 16.33
C LYS A 184 6.07 11.83 14.85
N VAL A 185 6.45 10.92 13.94
CA VAL A 185 6.52 11.21 12.50
C VAL A 185 5.13 11.28 11.89
N LEU A 186 4.33 10.24 12.01
CA LEU A 186 2.97 10.19 11.47
C LEU A 186 2.08 11.32 12.00
N PRO A 187 2.08 11.67 13.30
CA PRO A 187 1.33 12.82 13.81
C PRO A 187 1.82 14.18 13.30
N SER A 188 3.05 14.27 12.77
CA SER A 188 3.60 15.50 12.20
C SER A 188 3.11 15.78 10.77
N PHE A 189 2.50 14.80 10.10
CA PHE A 189 1.96 15.00 8.77
C PHE A 189 0.72 15.89 8.80
N PRO A 190 0.54 16.77 7.79
CA PRO A 190 -0.66 17.58 7.69
C PRO A 190 -1.88 16.67 7.54
N PHE A 191 -2.95 16.97 8.29
CA PHE A 191 -4.18 16.21 8.21
C PHE A 191 -5.05 16.62 7.02
N ASP A 192 -4.95 17.88 6.61
CA ASP A 192 -5.78 18.53 5.58
C ASP A 192 -5.36 18.22 4.13
N ARG A 193 -4.33 17.42 3.95
CA ARG A 193 -3.85 16.94 2.65
C ARG A 193 -3.08 15.63 2.78
N PRO A 194 -2.97 14.84 1.70
CA PRO A 194 -2.12 13.65 1.68
C PRO A 194 -0.64 13.98 1.89
N THR A 195 0.12 13.00 2.34
CA THR A 195 1.58 13.06 2.41
C THR A 195 2.16 11.79 1.81
N VAL A 196 3.20 11.92 0.99
CA VAL A 196 3.96 10.78 0.46
C VAL A 196 5.32 10.75 1.15
N LEU A 197 5.57 9.70 1.91
CA LEU A 197 6.84 9.43 2.58
C LEU A 197 7.72 8.58 1.65
N LEU A 198 8.91 9.07 1.33
CA LEU A 198 9.81 8.50 0.32
C LEU A 198 11.11 8.01 0.94
N ASP A 199 11.80 7.12 0.21
CA ASP A 199 13.23 6.87 0.43
C ASP A 199 13.50 6.21 1.78
N TYR A 200 12.99 5.00 1.94
CA TYR A 200 13.12 4.22 3.17
C TYR A 200 14.57 3.77 3.40
N PRO A 201 15.01 3.61 4.66
CA PRO A 201 16.31 3.02 4.98
C PRO A 201 16.46 1.63 4.37
N SER A 202 17.65 1.26 3.94
CA SER A 202 17.90 -0.05 3.31
C SER A 202 17.49 -1.27 4.14
N PRO A 203 17.58 -1.28 5.49
CA PRO A 203 17.05 -2.41 6.27
C PRO A 203 15.50 -2.50 6.24
N ALA A 204 14.81 -1.40 5.94
CA ALA A 204 13.36 -1.36 5.77
C ALA A 204 12.94 -1.42 4.28
N ALA A 205 13.80 -1.92 3.41
CA ALA A 205 13.55 -1.96 1.97
C ALA A 205 12.46 -2.95 1.56
N SER A 206 12.20 -3.99 2.33
CA SER A 206 11.32 -5.10 1.90
C SER A 206 11.75 -5.63 0.54
N LEU A 207 10.90 -5.69 -0.45
CA LEU A 207 11.21 -6.08 -1.83
C LEU A 207 11.53 -4.89 -2.77
N ALA A 208 11.75 -3.71 -2.22
CA ALA A 208 12.18 -2.55 -2.99
C ALA A 208 13.66 -2.63 -3.40
N ARG A 209 13.96 -2.10 -4.57
CA ARG A 209 15.32 -1.88 -5.05
C ARG A 209 15.99 -0.77 -4.27
N LEU A 210 17.28 -0.93 -3.96
CA LEU A 210 18.09 0.16 -3.41
C LEU A 210 18.41 1.21 -4.48
N LYS A 211 18.48 2.48 -4.09
CA LYS A 211 18.88 3.55 -5.01
C LYS A 211 20.28 3.30 -5.58
N PRO A 212 20.49 3.44 -6.89
CA PRO A 212 21.81 3.25 -7.50
C PRO A 212 22.90 4.14 -6.90
N GLU A 213 22.54 5.41 -6.65
CA GLU A 213 23.43 6.46 -6.15
C GLU A 213 23.60 6.46 -4.62
N ASN A 214 22.72 5.78 -3.89
CA ASN A 214 22.79 5.70 -2.42
C ASN A 214 22.23 4.38 -1.88
N LYS A 215 23.09 3.41 -1.67
CA LYS A 215 22.73 2.06 -1.20
C LYS A 215 22.17 2.00 0.24
N ARG A 216 22.20 3.10 0.98
CA ARG A 216 21.54 3.18 2.29
C ARG A 216 20.04 3.43 2.21
N VAL A 217 19.52 3.67 1.01
CA VAL A 217 18.14 4.09 0.76
C VAL A 217 17.50 3.20 -0.30
N ALA A 218 16.27 2.79 -0.05
CA ALA A 218 15.43 2.04 -0.97
C ALA A 218 14.48 2.96 -1.74
N GLU A 219 14.22 2.62 -3.00
CA GLU A 219 13.16 3.24 -3.82
C GLU A 219 11.78 2.73 -3.38
N ARG A 220 11.39 3.09 -2.15
CA ARG A 220 10.12 2.77 -1.51
C ARG A 220 9.40 4.05 -1.10
N ALA A 221 8.09 4.06 -1.21
CA ALA A 221 7.23 5.14 -0.80
C ALA A 221 5.96 4.63 -0.15
N GLU A 222 5.45 5.35 0.83
CA GLU A 222 4.13 5.14 1.40
C GLU A 222 3.32 6.44 1.31
N ALA A 223 2.02 6.30 1.10
CA ALA A 223 1.11 7.43 1.02
C ALA A 223 0.11 7.41 2.16
N PHE A 224 -0.07 8.57 2.78
CA PHE A 224 -0.92 8.77 3.94
C PHE A 224 -2.01 9.80 3.65
N ILE A 225 -3.25 9.50 4.05
CA ILE A 225 -4.39 10.44 3.96
C ILE A 225 -5.10 10.45 5.32
N GLY A 226 -5.19 11.61 5.95
CA GLY A 226 -5.88 11.75 7.23
C GLY A 226 -5.32 10.87 8.35
N GLY A 227 -4.01 10.59 8.32
CA GLY A 227 -3.32 9.73 9.28
C GLY A 227 -3.47 8.23 9.02
N LEU A 228 -4.03 7.84 7.88
CA LEU A 228 -4.13 6.44 7.45
C LEU A 228 -3.15 6.17 6.32
N GLU A 229 -2.40 5.08 6.40
CA GLU A 229 -1.65 4.54 5.28
C GLU A 229 -2.63 4.04 4.21
N LEU A 230 -2.53 4.62 3.01
CA LEU A 230 -3.38 4.26 1.89
C LEU A 230 -2.70 3.26 0.96
N ALA A 231 -1.39 3.41 0.75
CA ALA A 231 -0.64 2.60 -0.20
C ALA A 231 0.84 2.55 0.15
N ASN A 232 1.45 1.42 -0.23
CA ASN A 232 2.89 1.18 -0.21
C ASN A 232 3.33 0.92 -1.66
N ALA A 233 4.38 1.58 -2.12
CA ALA A 233 4.86 1.51 -3.49
C ALA A 233 6.38 1.45 -3.54
N TYR A 234 6.92 0.67 -4.47
CA TYR A 234 8.36 0.60 -4.65
C TYR A 234 8.78 0.28 -6.10
N SER A 235 10.03 0.57 -6.41
CA SER A 235 10.69 0.02 -7.59
C SER A 235 11.13 -1.40 -7.26
N GLU A 236 10.75 -2.36 -8.10
CA GLU A 236 10.96 -3.77 -7.85
C GLU A 236 12.43 -4.14 -7.77
N LEU A 237 12.77 -4.98 -6.78
CA LEU A 237 14.04 -5.67 -6.71
C LEU A 237 14.08 -6.75 -7.79
N THR A 238 14.97 -6.58 -8.78
CA THR A 238 15.13 -7.52 -9.91
C THR A 238 16.41 -8.33 -9.85
N ASP A 239 17.27 -8.09 -8.86
CA ASP A 239 18.46 -8.90 -8.61
C ASP A 239 18.07 -10.16 -7.82
N ALA A 240 18.14 -11.32 -8.49
CA ALA A 240 17.75 -12.59 -7.89
C ALA A 240 18.68 -13.02 -6.73
N ARG A 241 19.96 -12.60 -6.74
CA ARG A 241 20.91 -12.94 -5.66
C ARG A 241 20.59 -12.12 -4.41
N GLU A 242 20.37 -10.82 -4.58
CA GLU A 242 19.96 -9.94 -3.48
C GLU A 242 18.59 -10.38 -2.91
N GLN A 243 17.63 -10.71 -3.78
CA GLN A 243 16.32 -11.20 -3.33
C GLN A 243 16.47 -12.50 -2.52
N ALA A 244 17.26 -13.47 -3.01
CA ALA A 244 17.51 -14.70 -2.30
C ALA A 244 18.24 -14.49 -0.95
N ALA A 245 19.09 -13.46 -0.84
CA ALA A 245 19.73 -13.10 0.43
C ALA A 245 18.71 -12.56 1.42
N ARG A 246 17.86 -11.60 1.01
CA ARG A 246 16.79 -11.04 1.87
C ARG A 246 15.74 -12.07 2.32
N PHE A 247 15.50 -13.11 1.52
CA PHE A 247 14.60 -14.20 1.87
C PHE A 247 15.16 -15.18 2.91
N ARG A 248 16.45 -15.08 3.26
CA ARG A 248 17.11 -15.92 4.26
C ARG A 248 17.29 -15.21 5.62
N GLU A 249 17.15 -13.91 5.66
CA GLU A 249 17.15 -13.07 6.87
C GLU A 249 15.82 -13.18 7.62
#